data_5d05abda5a2ca73db4ade7bbce1d119d
#
_entry.id   5d05abda5a2ca73db4ade7bbce1d119d
#
_cell.length_a   1.000
_cell.length_b   1.000
_cell.length_c   1.000
_cell.angle_alpha   90.00
_cell.angle_beta   90.00
_cell.angle_gamma   90.00
#
_symmetry.space_group_name_H-M   'P 1'
#
loop_
_entity.id
_entity.type
_entity.pdbx_description
1 polymer ?
#
loop_
_entity_poly.entity_id
_entity_poly.type
_entity_poly.pdbx_seq_one_letter_code
_entity_poly.pdbx_strand_id
1 'polypeptide(L)'
;MVLKEIQKPKIGKNEICLIVKAAAICGTDLRIYKGEKTKGIRKPSIIGHEFSGEIVEVGDNIIDFKIGDRIGVAPVISCGKCYCCLNDLENICINRKAIGYEFDGAFAEYIRIPAVAIESGNVFKLSDKISFKEAALLEPLSCCINGHSKCKIKIKTDVLIIGAGPIGLMHLQLAKIAGARVFISEPNSRRREIAESLGADILIDPQKEDLSDIVMTNTNNQGVDVVIMAIGISQMVGHLITLIKKGGILNLFAGFQKKSFSDIEPNLIHYNEINIIGSSAMKLRNYITAIKLVEENKINLRSLITDVYSLSEYEEAFSKALKNESIKIVFQN
;
A
#
# COMPACT_ATOMS: atom_id res chain seq x y z
N MET A 1 -3.84 -22.17 5.11
CA MET A 1 -5.08 -21.35 5.20
C MET A 1 -6.21 -22.26 4.76
N VAL A 2 -7.38 -22.17 5.39
CA VAL A 2 -8.57 -22.98 5.05
C VAL A 2 -9.80 -22.10 5.15
N LEU A 3 -10.77 -22.30 4.27
CA LEU A 3 -12.09 -21.70 4.36
C LEU A 3 -12.92 -22.49 5.39
N LYS A 4 -13.60 -21.79 6.28
CA LYS A 4 -14.46 -22.40 7.31
C LYS A 4 -15.72 -21.57 7.51
N GLU A 5 -16.80 -22.23 7.73
CA GLU A 5 -17.99 -21.61 8.28
C GLU A 5 -17.79 -21.30 9.77
N ILE A 6 -18.06 -20.09 10.16
CA ILE A 6 -18.00 -19.62 11.55
C ILE A 6 -19.23 -18.79 11.88
N GLN A 7 -19.52 -18.65 13.15
CA GLN A 7 -20.58 -17.75 13.58
C GLN A 7 -20.24 -16.30 13.27
N LYS A 8 -21.25 -15.50 12.88
CA LYS A 8 -21.12 -14.04 12.76
C LYS A 8 -20.54 -13.48 14.07
N PRO A 9 -19.53 -12.61 14.01
CA PRO A 9 -18.90 -12.07 15.21
C PRO A 9 -19.91 -11.26 16.03
N LYS A 10 -19.96 -11.50 17.34
CA LYS A 10 -20.73 -10.69 18.29
C LYS A 10 -19.98 -9.41 18.57
N ILE A 11 -20.68 -8.28 18.63
CA ILE A 11 -20.10 -6.97 18.96
C ILE A 11 -20.38 -6.59 20.41
N GLY A 12 -19.48 -5.78 20.97
CA GLY A 12 -19.67 -5.09 22.25
C GLY A 12 -20.37 -3.74 22.06
N LYS A 13 -20.67 -3.06 23.17
CA LYS A 13 -21.39 -1.77 23.17
C LYS A 13 -20.66 -0.64 22.42
N ASN A 14 -19.33 -0.69 22.30
CA ASN A 14 -18.48 0.31 21.65
C ASN A 14 -17.91 -0.19 20.30
N GLU A 15 -18.53 -1.18 19.67
CA GLU A 15 -18.04 -1.82 18.46
C GLU A 15 -19.08 -1.76 17.34
N ILE A 16 -18.67 -2.00 16.12
CA ILE A 16 -19.56 -2.15 14.97
C ILE A 16 -19.25 -3.45 14.23
N CYS A 17 -20.25 -4.00 13.54
CA CYS A 17 -20.07 -5.11 12.61
C CYS A 17 -20.33 -4.63 11.18
N LEU A 18 -19.37 -4.96 10.30
CA LEU A 18 -19.55 -4.74 8.87
C LEU A 18 -19.85 -6.05 8.14
N ILE A 19 -20.71 -5.99 7.15
CA ILE A 19 -20.67 -6.94 6.04
C ILE A 19 -19.56 -6.48 5.11
N VAL A 20 -18.59 -7.35 4.83
CA VAL A 20 -17.48 -7.05 3.93
C VAL A 20 -17.98 -7.07 2.49
N LYS A 21 -17.83 -5.96 1.79
CA LYS A 21 -18.23 -5.82 0.38
C LYS A 21 -17.06 -6.03 -0.57
N ALA A 22 -15.85 -5.71 -0.12
CA ALA A 22 -14.63 -5.93 -0.88
C ALA A 22 -13.43 -6.07 0.07
N ALA A 23 -12.53 -7.01 -0.22
CA ALA A 23 -11.27 -7.18 0.48
C ALA A 23 -10.15 -7.53 -0.52
N ALA A 24 -9.01 -6.82 -0.48
CA ALA A 24 -7.94 -6.98 -1.45
C ALA A 24 -6.77 -7.78 -0.88
N ILE A 25 -6.12 -8.58 -1.74
CA ILE A 25 -4.92 -9.34 -1.35
C ILE A 25 -3.71 -8.41 -1.36
N CYS A 26 -3.01 -8.35 -0.24
CA CYS A 26 -1.72 -7.68 -0.06
C CYS A 26 -0.55 -8.67 -0.20
N GLY A 27 0.62 -8.17 -0.60
CA GLY A 27 1.86 -8.96 -0.55
C GLY A 27 2.18 -9.49 0.87
N THR A 28 1.70 -8.81 1.91
CA THR A 28 1.83 -9.30 3.29
C THR A 28 0.97 -10.53 3.56
N ASP A 29 -0.24 -10.60 2.99
CA ASP A 29 -1.11 -11.78 3.12
C ASP A 29 -0.46 -13.01 2.45
N LEU A 30 0.21 -12.82 1.31
CA LEU A 30 1.00 -13.87 0.67
C LEU A 30 2.15 -14.36 1.54
N ARG A 31 2.83 -13.46 2.25
CA ARG A 31 3.89 -13.81 3.21
C ARG A 31 3.36 -14.54 4.44
N ILE A 32 2.15 -14.18 4.92
CA ILE A 32 1.46 -14.91 6.00
C ILE A 32 1.09 -16.31 5.51
N TYR A 33 0.53 -16.41 4.30
CA TYR A 33 0.15 -17.67 3.68
C TYR A 33 1.34 -18.64 3.53
N LYS A 34 2.52 -18.12 3.15
CA LYS A 34 3.77 -18.88 3.07
C LYS A 34 4.41 -19.18 4.43
N GLY A 35 3.91 -18.62 5.53
CA GLY A 35 4.52 -18.74 6.86
C GLY A 35 5.76 -17.87 7.10
N GLU A 36 6.10 -16.97 6.18
CA GLU A 36 7.26 -16.08 6.25
C GLU A 36 7.04 -14.91 7.24
N LYS A 37 5.78 -14.51 7.44
CA LYS A 37 5.37 -13.50 8.42
C LYS A 37 4.52 -14.15 9.51
N THR A 38 5.07 -14.19 10.73
CA THR A 38 4.41 -14.78 11.90
C THR A 38 4.26 -13.79 13.06
N LYS A 39 5.17 -12.79 13.16
CA LYS A 39 5.16 -11.81 14.25
C LYS A 39 3.93 -10.89 14.13
N GLY A 40 3.19 -10.75 15.23
CA GLY A 40 1.98 -9.93 15.33
C GLY A 40 0.73 -10.62 14.76
N ILE A 41 0.82 -11.84 14.24
CA ILE A 41 -0.33 -12.59 13.75
C ILE A 41 -0.89 -13.47 14.86
N ARG A 42 -2.14 -13.24 15.22
CA ARG A 42 -2.88 -14.10 16.16
C ARG A 42 -3.13 -15.47 15.50
N LYS A 43 -3.14 -16.53 16.28
CA LYS A 43 -3.41 -17.90 15.82
C LYS A 43 -4.44 -18.57 16.73
N PRO A 44 -5.57 -19.06 16.18
CA PRO A 44 -6.06 -18.87 14.82
C PRO A 44 -6.50 -17.41 14.57
N SER A 45 -6.49 -16.94 13.31
CA SER A 45 -7.00 -15.63 12.95
C SER A 45 -7.55 -15.63 11.52
N ILE A 46 -8.44 -14.69 11.25
CA ILE A 46 -8.83 -14.31 9.90
C ILE A 46 -7.87 -13.20 9.46
N ILE A 47 -7.28 -13.32 8.28
CA ILE A 47 -6.38 -12.32 7.70
C ILE A 47 -7.14 -11.37 6.75
N GLY A 48 -6.42 -10.44 6.10
CA GLY A 48 -6.98 -9.43 5.21
C GLY A 48 -7.14 -8.08 5.93
N HIS A 49 -6.40 -7.08 5.46
CA HIS A 49 -6.33 -5.76 6.10
C HIS A 49 -6.63 -4.62 5.14
N GLU A 50 -6.83 -4.91 3.87
CA GLU A 50 -7.26 -3.98 2.83
C GLU A 50 -8.72 -4.26 2.50
N PHE A 51 -9.67 -3.48 3.03
CA PHE A 51 -11.10 -3.81 2.88
C PHE A 51 -12.03 -2.61 3.01
N SER A 52 -13.26 -2.83 2.61
CA SER A 52 -14.39 -1.93 2.79
C SER A 52 -15.68 -2.72 2.98
N GLY A 53 -16.67 -2.10 3.57
CA GLY A 53 -17.94 -2.76 3.83
C GLY A 53 -19.04 -1.79 4.22
N GLU A 54 -20.15 -2.35 4.65
CA GLU A 54 -21.34 -1.63 5.11
C GLU A 54 -21.68 -2.06 6.54
N ILE A 55 -22.08 -1.13 7.37
CA ILE A 55 -22.46 -1.41 8.75
C ILE A 55 -23.78 -2.18 8.79
N VAL A 56 -23.78 -3.33 9.46
CA VAL A 56 -24.96 -4.17 9.68
C VAL A 56 -25.38 -4.27 11.15
N GLU A 57 -24.51 -3.87 12.07
CA GLU A 57 -24.82 -3.86 13.51
C GLU A 57 -23.96 -2.78 14.20
N VAL A 58 -24.56 -2.07 15.16
CA VAL A 58 -23.95 -0.95 15.88
C VAL A 58 -24.16 -1.17 17.38
N GLY A 59 -23.10 -1.04 18.17
CA GLY A 59 -23.17 -1.14 19.63
C GLY A 59 -23.85 0.08 20.27
N ASP A 60 -24.49 -0.14 21.41
CA ASP A 60 -25.37 0.85 22.08
C ASP A 60 -24.71 2.22 22.37
N ASN A 61 -23.39 2.26 22.52
CA ASN A 61 -22.65 3.48 22.84
C ASN A 61 -22.12 4.22 21.61
N ILE A 62 -22.34 3.71 20.41
CA ILE A 62 -21.88 4.32 19.15
C ILE A 62 -22.93 5.33 18.67
N ILE A 63 -22.54 6.58 18.52
CA ILE A 63 -23.42 7.69 18.08
C ILE A 63 -23.07 8.21 16.68
N ASP A 64 -21.84 8.05 16.23
CA ASP A 64 -21.35 8.62 14.97
C ASP A 64 -21.63 7.74 13.75
N PHE A 65 -22.02 6.49 13.96
CA PHE A 65 -22.25 5.50 12.91
C PHE A 65 -23.64 4.89 13.00
N LYS A 66 -24.21 4.49 11.85
CA LYS A 66 -25.51 3.82 11.75
C LYS A 66 -25.47 2.66 10.76
N ILE A 67 -26.44 1.75 10.88
CA ILE A 67 -26.66 0.68 9.91
C ILE A 67 -26.83 1.28 8.51
N GLY A 68 -26.19 0.69 7.52
CA GLY A 68 -26.17 1.13 6.14
C GLY A 68 -25.06 2.14 5.81
N ASP A 69 -24.31 2.66 6.79
CA ASP A 69 -23.14 3.50 6.50
C ASP A 69 -22.07 2.69 5.74
N ARG A 70 -21.57 3.26 4.65
CA ARG A 70 -20.46 2.71 3.85
C ARG A 70 -19.15 3.05 4.53
N ILE A 71 -18.29 2.08 4.76
CA ILE A 71 -17.11 2.22 5.63
C ILE A 71 -15.83 1.78 4.92
N GLY A 72 -14.79 2.62 5.05
CA GLY A 72 -13.40 2.26 4.89
C GLY A 72 -12.69 2.29 6.24
N VAL A 73 -11.69 1.44 6.43
CA VAL A 73 -10.98 1.32 7.71
C VAL A 73 -9.48 1.41 7.49
N ALA A 74 -8.83 2.31 8.23
CA ALA A 74 -7.38 2.35 8.37
C ALA A 74 -6.95 1.25 9.34
N PRO A 75 -6.35 0.13 8.89
CA PRO A 75 -6.20 -1.06 9.72
C PRO A 75 -5.14 -0.93 10.81
N VAL A 76 -4.20 0.01 10.68
CA VAL A 76 -3.11 0.24 11.64
C VAL A 76 -3.57 1.16 12.76
N ILE A 77 -3.69 0.61 13.97
CA ILE A 77 -4.18 1.31 15.16
C ILE A 77 -2.97 1.67 16.04
N SER A 78 -2.71 2.95 16.21
CA SER A 78 -1.64 3.47 17.06
C SER A 78 -2.09 3.65 18.51
N CYS A 79 -1.15 3.66 19.47
CA CYS A 79 -1.50 3.81 20.89
C CYS A 79 -1.69 5.27 21.34
N GLY A 80 -1.41 6.25 20.51
CA GLY A 80 -1.55 7.68 20.78
C GLY A 80 -0.56 8.30 21.78
N LYS A 81 0.22 7.52 22.54
CA LYS A 81 1.00 8.02 23.71
C LYS A 81 2.48 7.62 23.74
N CYS A 82 2.97 6.80 22.83
CA CYS A 82 4.39 6.45 22.79
C CYS A 82 5.20 7.55 22.06
N TYR A 83 6.53 7.47 22.19
CA TYR A 83 7.44 8.40 21.51
C TYR A 83 7.10 8.61 20.03
N CYS A 84 6.84 7.51 19.30
CA CYS A 84 6.49 7.62 17.88
C CYS A 84 5.20 8.41 17.66
N CYS A 85 4.15 8.13 18.44
CA CYS A 85 2.87 8.83 18.30
C CYS A 85 2.99 10.34 18.63
N LEU A 86 3.75 10.67 19.68
CA LEU A 86 3.95 12.07 20.09
C LEU A 86 4.85 12.87 19.14
N ASN A 87 5.58 12.19 18.23
CA ASN A 87 6.47 12.81 17.23
C ASN A 87 5.97 12.63 15.78
N ASP A 88 4.67 12.51 15.57
CA ASP A 88 4.07 12.39 14.24
C ASP A 88 4.57 11.16 13.45
N LEU A 89 4.85 10.06 14.16
CA LEU A 89 5.31 8.78 13.62
C LEU A 89 4.37 7.63 14.01
N GLU A 90 3.06 7.90 14.12
CA GLU A 90 2.05 6.94 14.54
C GLU A 90 2.02 5.67 13.67
N ASN A 91 2.40 5.76 12.39
CA ASN A 91 2.53 4.64 11.47
C ASN A 91 3.54 3.58 11.92
N ILE A 92 4.54 3.97 12.72
CA ILE A 92 5.56 3.08 13.30
C ILE A 92 5.47 3.02 14.83
N CYS A 93 4.28 3.24 15.38
CA CYS A 93 3.99 3.12 16.80
C CYS A 93 4.53 1.80 17.37
N ILE A 94 5.26 1.87 18.50
CA ILE A 94 5.88 0.68 19.14
C ILE A 94 4.85 -0.30 19.71
N ASN A 95 3.65 0.19 20.03
CA ASN A 95 2.53 -0.57 20.57
C ASN A 95 1.37 -0.70 19.57
N ARG A 96 1.65 -0.57 18.28
CA ARG A 96 0.61 -0.65 17.25
C ARG A 96 -0.04 -2.04 17.24
N LYS A 97 -1.33 -2.04 16.97
CA LYS A 97 -2.11 -3.24 16.62
C LYS A 97 -2.69 -3.04 15.23
N ALA A 98 -3.07 -4.12 14.57
CA ALA A 98 -3.68 -4.02 13.25
C ALA A 98 -4.81 -5.04 13.06
N ILE A 99 -5.82 -4.62 12.30
CA ILE A 99 -6.86 -5.50 11.77
C ILE A 99 -6.21 -6.40 10.72
N GLY A 100 -6.54 -7.69 10.73
CA GLY A 100 -5.89 -8.70 9.92
C GLY A 100 -4.62 -9.30 10.54
N TYR A 101 -4.19 -8.81 11.74
CA TYR A 101 -3.02 -9.30 12.47
C TYR A 101 -3.38 -9.66 13.92
N GLU A 102 -3.36 -8.68 14.83
CA GLU A 102 -3.76 -8.87 16.23
C GLU A 102 -5.28 -8.97 16.39
N PHE A 103 -6.04 -8.34 15.49
CA PHE A 103 -7.50 -8.50 15.35
C PHE A 103 -7.81 -9.29 14.08
N ASP A 104 -8.97 -9.95 14.05
CA ASP A 104 -9.45 -10.62 12.85
C ASP A 104 -9.62 -9.63 11.71
N GLY A 105 -9.29 -10.09 10.51
CA GLY A 105 -9.34 -9.33 9.27
C GLY A 105 -10.60 -9.60 8.44
N ALA A 106 -10.54 -9.17 7.20
CA ALA A 106 -11.69 -9.07 6.31
C ALA A 106 -11.79 -10.17 5.24
N PHE A 107 -10.98 -11.23 5.29
CA PHE A 107 -11.23 -12.40 4.44
C PHE A 107 -12.34 -13.27 5.07
N ALA A 108 -13.51 -12.65 5.23
CA ALA A 108 -14.72 -13.20 5.81
C ALA A 108 -15.93 -12.40 5.29
N GLU A 109 -17.14 -12.96 5.43
CA GLU A 109 -18.38 -12.24 5.10
C GLU A 109 -18.65 -11.07 6.05
N TYR A 110 -18.32 -11.24 7.33
CA TYR A 110 -18.51 -10.22 8.38
C TYR A 110 -17.23 -9.97 9.14
N ILE A 111 -17.02 -8.71 9.52
CA ILE A 111 -15.92 -8.30 10.36
C ILE A 111 -16.40 -7.44 11.53
N ARG A 112 -15.88 -7.72 12.71
CA ARG A 112 -16.04 -6.87 13.89
C ARG A 112 -14.93 -5.83 13.91
N ILE A 113 -15.31 -4.57 13.96
CA ILE A 113 -14.36 -3.47 14.16
C ILE A 113 -14.25 -3.20 15.66
N PRO A 114 -13.06 -3.39 16.25
CA PRO A 114 -12.88 -3.28 17.70
C PRO A 114 -13.03 -1.83 18.17
N ALA A 115 -13.51 -1.63 19.39
CA ALA A 115 -13.71 -0.33 20.03
C ALA A 115 -12.50 0.60 19.87
N VAL A 116 -11.29 0.07 20.09
CA VAL A 116 -10.05 0.84 19.97
C VAL A 116 -9.83 1.43 18.57
N ALA A 117 -10.31 0.80 17.50
CA ALA A 117 -10.20 1.34 16.15
C ALA A 117 -11.18 2.52 15.94
N ILE A 118 -12.36 2.45 16.55
CA ILE A 118 -13.37 3.52 16.49
C ILE A 118 -12.89 4.71 17.33
N GLU A 119 -12.47 4.48 18.55
CA GLU A 119 -11.96 5.50 19.50
C GLU A 119 -10.71 6.22 18.96
N SER A 120 -9.87 5.52 18.20
CA SER A 120 -8.66 6.09 17.58
C SER A 120 -8.94 6.79 16.23
N GLY A 121 -10.20 6.85 15.76
CA GLY A 121 -10.57 7.50 14.51
C GLY A 121 -10.15 6.75 13.25
N ASN A 122 -9.99 5.42 13.33
CA ASN A 122 -9.57 4.59 12.20
C ASN A 122 -10.69 4.23 11.22
N VAL A 123 -11.95 4.60 11.53
CA VAL A 123 -13.14 4.25 10.76
C VAL A 123 -13.68 5.47 10.02
N PHE A 124 -13.86 5.35 8.71
CA PHE A 124 -14.23 6.48 7.85
C PHE A 124 -15.51 6.16 7.08
N LYS A 125 -16.46 7.09 7.07
CA LYS A 125 -17.61 7.03 6.16
C LYS A 125 -17.14 7.32 4.74
N LEU A 126 -17.65 6.56 3.80
CA LEU A 126 -17.37 6.71 2.38
C LEU A 126 -18.60 7.23 1.64
N SER A 127 -18.39 8.15 0.73
CA SER A 127 -19.44 8.58 -0.20
C SER A 127 -19.71 7.53 -1.29
N ASP A 128 -20.81 7.69 -2.01
CA ASP A 128 -21.17 6.82 -3.14
C ASP A 128 -20.25 7.00 -4.36
N LYS A 129 -19.38 8.02 -4.35
CA LYS A 129 -18.40 8.26 -5.42
C LYS A 129 -17.30 7.19 -5.47
N ILE A 130 -17.03 6.51 -4.37
CA ILE A 130 -16.01 5.45 -4.27
C ILE A 130 -16.71 4.10 -4.24
N SER A 131 -16.43 3.21 -5.18
CA SER A 131 -16.90 1.83 -5.10
C SER A 131 -16.25 1.08 -3.94
N PHE A 132 -16.90 0.04 -3.40
CA PHE A 132 -16.28 -0.78 -2.35
C PHE A 132 -14.96 -1.40 -2.78
N LYS A 133 -14.81 -1.79 -4.03
CA LYS A 133 -13.55 -2.33 -4.57
C LYS A 133 -12.42 -1.30 -4.54
N GLU A 134 -12.69 -0.08 -4.96
CA GLU A 134 -11.71 1.02 -4.86
C GLU A 134 -11.40 1.37 -3.42
N ALA A 135 -12.41 1.35 -2.55
CA ALA A 135 -12.27 1.63 -1.12
C ALA A 135 -11.37 0.61 -0.40
N ALA A 136 -11.37 -0.65 -0.82
CA ALA A 136 -10.44 -1.65 -0.30
C ALA A 136 -8.97 -1.30 -0.59
N LEU A 137 -8.69 -0.51 -1.65
CA LEU A 137 -7.35 -0.08 -2.02
C LEU A 137 -6.92 1.25 -1.39
N LEU A 138 -7.77 1.87 -0.54
CA LEU A 138 -7.40 3.10 0.17
C LEU A 138 -6.24 2.89 1.15
N GLU A 139 -6.15 1.70 1.76
CA GLU A 139 -5.04 1.37 2.67
C GLU A 139 -3.69 1.42 1.95
N PRO A 140 -3.42 0.64 0.89
CA PRO A 140 -2.15 0.68 0.20
C PRO A 140 -1.87 2.05 -0.46
N LEU A 141 -2.90 2.76 -0.96
CA LEU A 141 -2.74 4.13 -1.44
C LEU A 141 -2.27 5.06 -0.32
N SER A 142 -2.82 4.92 0.89
CA SER A 142 -2.42 5.70 2.05
C SER A 142 -0.96 5.45 2.44
N CYS A 143 -0.49 4.21 2.32
CA CYS A 143 0.92 3.86 2.49
C CYS A 143 1.80 4.56 1.43
N CYS A 144 1.36 4.58 0.17
CA CYS A 144 2.06 5.28 -0.90
C CYS A 144 2.11 6.79 -0.66
N ILE A 145 1.02 7.41 -0.19
CA ILE A 145 0.98 8.83 0.18
C ILE A 145 1.99 9.13 1.30
N ASN A 146 2.09 8.26 2.32
CA ASN A 146 3.10 8.41 3.36
C ASN A 146 4.53 8.35 2.79
N GLY A 147 4.81 7.42 1.89
CA GLY A 147 6.12 7.31 1.22
C GLY A 147 6.41 8.49 0.32
N HIS A 148 5.43 8.89 -0.49
CA HIS A 148 5.53 10.02 -1.42
C HIS A 148 5.82 11.34 -0.70
N SER A 149 5.16 11.59 0.44
CA SER A 149 5.33 12.82 1.23
C SER A 149 6.76 13.04 1.73
N LYS A 150 7.58 11.99 1.82
CA LYS A 150 8.99 12.06 2.22
C LYS A 150 9.94 12.34 1.06
N CYS A 151 9.48 12.23 -0.18
CA CYS A 151 10.31 12.31 -1.39
C CYS A 151 10.45 13.72 -1.96
N LYS A 152 9.78 14.72 -1.39
CA LYS A 152 9.81 16.14 -1.84
C LYS A 152 9.52 16.33 -3.34
N ILE A 153 8.69 15.46 -3.92
CA ILE A 153 8.34 15.48 -5.35
C ILE A 153 7.49 16.73 -5.66
N LYS A 154 7.85 17.42 -6.74
CA LYS A 154 7.20 18.65 -7.23
C LYS A 154 7.25 18.72 -8.75
N ILE A 155 6.73 19.79 -9.32
CA ILE A 155 6.77 20.02 -10.77
C ILE A 155 8.21 19.90 -11.32
N LYS A 156 8.36 19.16 -12.42
CA LYS A 156 9.65 18.88 -13.10
C LYS A 156 10.63 18.02 -12.30
N THR A 157 10.19 17.36 -11.23
CA THR A 157 11.00 16.33 -10.55
C THR A 157 11.09 15.10 -11.42
N ASP A 158 12.28 14.56 -11.67
CA ASP A 158 12.49 13.27 -12.32
C ASP A 158 12.37 12.15 -11.27
N VAL A 159 11.43 11.24 -11.47
CA VAL A 159 11.15 10.14 -10.54
C VAL A 159 11.31 8.81 -11.25
N LEU A 160 12.23 7.98 -10.79
CA LEU A 160 12.37 6.59 -11.23
C LEU A 160 11.66 5.67 -10.24
N ILE A 161 10.71 4.90 -10.74
CA ILE A 161 9.98 3.89 -9.95
C ILE A 161 10.41 2.50 -10.42
N ILE A 162 10.90 1.68 -9.48
CA ILE A 162 11.30 0.31 -9.74
C ILE A 162 10.15 -0.63 -9.42
N GLY A 163 9.54 -1.19 -10.48
CA GLY A 163 8.37 -2.06 -10.45
C GLY A 163 7.05 -1.34 -10.71
N ALA A 164 6.23 -1.91 -11.61
CA ALA A 164 4.87 -1.47 -11.91
C ALA A 164 3.80 -2.43 -11.35
N GLY A 165 4.03 -2.94 -10.14
CA GLY A 165 2.97 -3.55 -9.34
C GLY A 165 1.99 -2.50 -8.80
N PRO A 166 1.00 -2.88 -7.99
CA PRO A 166 -0.02 -1.94 -7.49
C PRO A 166 0.60 -0.73 -6.76
N ILE A 167 1.66 -0.96 -6.00
CA ILE A 167 2.38 0.10 -5.27
C ILE A 167 3.09 1.06 -6.23
N GLY A 168 3.83 0.54 -7.22
CA GLY A 168 4.51 1.38 -8.22
C GLY A 168 3.53 2.21 -9.03
N LEU A 169 2.40 1.64 -9.44
CA LEU A 169 1.35 2.34 -10.17
C LEU A 169 0.61 3.40 -9.34
N MET A 170 0.48 3.19 -8.02
CA MET A 170 -0.01 4.24 -7.11
C MET A 170 1.00 5.37 -6.96
N HIS A 171 2.29 5.08 -6.81
CA HIS A 171 3.34 6.10 -6.77
C HIS A 171 3.46 6.86 -8.08
N LEU A 172 3.30 6.21 -9.24
CA LEU A 172 3.24 6.85 -10.54
C LEU A 172 2.15 7.93 -10.56
N GLN A 173 0.92 7.56 -10.22
CA GLN A 173 -0.20 8.50 -10.23
C GLN A 173 0.02 9.67 -9.26
N LEU A 174 0.53 9.41 -8.04
CA LEU A 174 0.88 10.45 -7.08
C LEU A 174 1.95 11.40 -7.63
N ALA A 175 2.99 10.87 -8.29
CA ALA A 175 4.03 11.67 -8.91
C ALA A 175 3.50 12.52 -10.08
N LYS A 176 2.60 11.97 -10.89
CA LYS A 176 1.94 12.71 -11.98
C LYS A 176 1.07 13.85 -11.45
N ILE A 177 0.32 13.65 -10.36
CA ILE A 177 -0.43 14.73 -9.69
C ILE A 177 0.49 15.86 -9.23
N ALA A 178 1.70 15.54 -8.76
CA ALA A 178 2.70 16.52 -8.36
C ALA A 178 3.41 17.21 -9.55
N GLY A 179 3.12 16.81 -10.80
CA GLY A 179 3.73 17.37 -12.02
C GLY A 179 5.13 16.84 -12.31
N ALA A 180 5.47 15.66 -11.81
CA ALA A 180 6.74 15.00 -12.06
C ALA A 180 6.80 14.35 -13.44
N ARG A 181 8.03 14.17 -13.96
CA ARG A 181 8.34 13.26 -15.06
C ARG A 181 8.71 11.90 -14.47
N VAL A 182 8.04 10.84 -14.93
CA VAL A 182 8.12 9.52 -14.31
C VAL A 182 8.69 8.49 -15.26
N PHE A 183 9.75 7.84 -14.79
CA PHE A 183 10.38 6.66 -15.37
C PHE A 183 9.87 5.43 -14.64
N ILE A 184 9.47 4.39 -15.37
CA ILE A 184 9.05 3.10 -14.82
C ILE A 184 9.95 2.00 -15.35
N SER A 185 10.61 1.28 -14.45
CA SER A 185 11.36 0.05 -14.79
C SER A 185 10.53 -1.17 -14.38
N GLU A 186 10.08 -1.95 -15.37
CA GLU A 186 9.21 -3.13 -15.18
C GLU A 186 9.40 -4.15 -16.31
N PRO A 187 9.73 -5.42 -16.04
CA PRO A 187 9.95 -6.43 -17.08
C PRO A 187 8.66 -6.89 -17.77
N ASN A 188 7.50 -6.82 -17.09
CA ASN A 188 6.22 -7.29 -17.64
C ASN A 188 5.59 -6.26 -18.57
N SER A 189 5.40 -6.61 -19.86
CA SER A 189 4.85 -5.70 -20.88
C SER A 189 3.45 -5.19 -20.55
N ARG A 190 2.55 -6.08 -20.08
CA ARG A 190 1.18 -5.69 -19.70
C ARG A 190 1.15 -4.65 -18.56
N ARG A 191 2.08 -4.78 -17.60
CA ARG A 191 2.21 -3.78 -16.51
C ARG A 191 2.77 -2.48 -17.01
N ARG A 192 3.70 -2.50 -17.99
CA ARG A 192 4.18 -1.28 -18.65
C ARG A 192 3.08 -0.58 -19.43
N GLU A 193 2.23 -1.30 -20.17
CA GLU A 193 1.05 -0.75 -20.88
C GLU A 193 0.10 -0.03 -19.90
N ILE A 194 -0.15 -0.62 -18.73
CA ILE A 194 -0.96 0.04 -17.70
C ILE A 194 -0.25 1.27 -17.14
N ALA A 195 1.06 1.22 -16.91
CA ALA A 195 1.83 2.38 -16.48
C ALA A 195 1.78 3.52 -17.54
N GLU A 196 1.87 3.18 -18.82
CA GLU A 196 1.70 4.13 -19.91
C GLU A 196 0.32 4.80 -19.88
N SER A 197 -0.74 4.00 -19.76
CA SER A 197 -2.12 4.52 -19.67
C SER A 197 -2.36 5.41 -18.45
N LEU A 198 -1.57 5.26 -17.39
CA LEU A 198 -1.58 6.07 -16.18
C LEU A 198 -0.62 7.26 -16.25
N GLY A 199 0.03 7.49 -17.40
CA GLY A 199 0.83 8.67 -17.69
C GLY A 199 2.31 8.56 -17.35
N ALA A 200 2.90 7.36 -17.31
CA ALA A 200 4.35 7.21 -17.26
C ALA A 200 4.99 7.85 -18.51
N ASP A 201 6.06 8.62 -18.32
CA ASP A 201 6.69 9.36 -19.42
C ASP A 201 7.75 8.50 -20.12
N ILE A 202 8.42 7.61 -19.39
CA ILE A 202 9.47 6.71 -19.91
C ILE A 202 9.27 5.33 -19.31
N LEU A 203 9.13 4.34 -20.19
CA LEU A 203 8.99 2.94 -19.81
C LEU A 203 10.28 2.20 -20.14
N ILE A 204 10.78 1.39 -19.20
CA ILE A 204 12.04 0.67 -19.34
C ILE A 204 11.79 -0.81 -19.13
N ASP A 205 12.17 -1.62 -20.13
CA ASP A 205 12.22 -3.07 -19.98
C ASP A 205 13.62 -3.50 -19.53
N PRO A 206 13.85 -3.76 -18.23
CA PRO A 206 15.20 -4.06 -17.72
C PRO A 206 15.77 -5.40 -18.22
N GLN A 207 14.99 -6.18 -18.98
CA GLN A 207 15.46 -7.40 -19.64
C GLN A 207 16.03 -7.15 -21.04
N LYS A 208 15.77 -5.97 -21.62
CA LYS A 208 16.15 -5.61 -22.99
C LYS A 208 16.99 -4.34 -23.06
N GLU A 209 16.88 -3.49 -22.05
CA GLU A 209 17.45 -2.14 -22.04
C GLU A 209 18.31 -1.96 -20.78
N ASP A 210 19.42 -1.24 -20.93
CA ASP A 210 20.24 -0.84 -19.76
C ASP A 210 19.55 0.33 -19.04
N LEU A 211 19.22 0.10 -17.76
CA LEU A 211 18.55 1.07 -16.92
C LEU A 211 19.38 2.36 -16.77
N SER A 212 20.71 2.23 -16.64
CA SER A 212 21.61 3.39 -16.48
C SER A 212 21.66 4.23 -17.75
N ASP A 213 21.80 3.60 -18.89
CA ASP A 213 21.89 4.30 -20.17
C ASP A 213 20.60 5.11 -20.44
N ILE A 214 19.43 4.51 -20.20
CA ILE A 214 18.15 5.21 -20.39
C ILE A 214 18.00 6.37 -19.40
N VAL A 215 18.30 6.16 -18.11
CA VAL A 215 18.19 7.22 -17.11
C VAL A 215 19.18 8.35 -17.41
N MET A 216 20.45 8.06 -17.66
CA MET A 216 21.48 9.07 -17.88
C MET A 216 21.26 9.85 -19.18
N THR A 217 20.90 9.20 -20.28
CA THR A 217 20.58 9.86 -21.54
C THR A 217 19.42 10.84 -21.38
N ASN A 218 18.36 10.45 -20.67
CA ASN A 218 17.16 11.27 -20.50
C ASN A 218 17.29 12.35 -19.41
N THR A 219 18.38 12.36 -18.63
CA THR A 219 18.64 13.34 -17.56
C THR A 219 19.91 14.15 -17.79
N ASN A 220 20.43 14.19 -19.02
CA ASN A 220 21.70 14.88 -19.37
C ASN A 220 22.86 14.43 -18.47
N ASN A 221 22.99 13.15 -18.22
CA ASN A 221 23.98 12.51 -17.34
C ASN A 221 23.96 12.98 -15.87
N GLN A 222 22.85 13.54 -15.39
CA GLN A 222 22.71 13.99 -14.00
C GLN A 222 22.07 12.96 -13.08
N GLY A 223 21.32 12.02 -13.63
CA GLY A 223 20.47 11.10 -12.88
C GLY A 223 19.12 11.71 -12.48
N VAL A 224 18.27 10.93 -11.81
CA VAL A 224 16.94 11.34 -11.37
C VAL A 224 16.95 12.00 -9.99
N ASP A 225 15.93 12.83 -9.69
CA ASP A 225 15.77 13.43 -8.36
C ASP A 225 15.42 12.44 -7.29
N VAL A 226 14.55 11.46 -7.65
CA VAL A 226 13.98 10.51 -6.70
C VAL A 226 13.94 9.12 -7.32
N VAL A 227 14.40 8.14 -6.56
CA VAL A 227 14.14 6.73 -6.85
C VAL A 227 13.20 6.16 -5.81
N ILE A 228 12.13 5.47 -6.25
CA ILE A 228 11.18 4.76 -5.38
C ILE A 228 11.30 3.26 -5.67
N MET A 229 11.78 2.50 -4.70
CA MET A 229 11.81 1.04 -4.80
C MET A 229 10.46 0.45 -4.38
N ALA A 230 9.60 0.17 -5.37
CA ALA A 230 8.31 -0.50 -5.16
C ALA A 230 8.44 -2.04 -5.10
N ILE A 231 9.65 -2.57 -5.25
CA ILE A 231 10.02 -3.99 -5.10
C ILE A 231 11.20 -4.15 -4.15
N GLY A 232 11.25 -5.27 -3.42
CA GLY A 232 12.25 -5.52 -2.36
C GLY A 232 13.46 -6.33 -2.83
N ILE A 233 14.22 -5.85 -3.82
CA ILE A 233 15.44 -6.48 -4.34
C ILE A 233 16.66 -5.73 -3.79
N SER A 234 17.28 -6.28 -2.74
CA SER A 234 18.39 -5.61 -2.02
C SER A 234 19.62 -5.39 -2.90
N GLN A 235 19.91 -6.28 -3.84
CA GLN A 235 21.05 -6.20 -4.75
C GLN A 235 21.00 -4.96 -5.66
N MET A 236 19.82 -4.41 -5.92
CA MET A 236 19.68 -3.21 -6.76
C MET A 236 20.03 -1.91 -6.02
N VAL A 237 20.03 -1.88 -4.69
CA VAL A 237 20.14 -0.63 -3.92
C VAL A 237 21.42 0.14 -4.24
N GLY A 238 22.58 -0.54 -4.25
CA GLY A 238 23.87 0.08 -4.58
C GLY A 238 23.91 0.67 -5.99
N HIS A 239 23.40 -0.08 -6.98
CA HIS A 239 23.29 0.39 -8.36
C HIS A 239 22.35 1.59 -8.48
N LEU A 240 21.19 1.55 -7.84
CA LEU A 240 20.20 2.64 -7.92
C LEU A 240 20.72 3.96 -7.33
N ILE A 241 21.62 3.93 -6.35
CA ILE A 241 22.25 5.13 -5.81
C ILE A 241 23.08 5.85 -6.88
N THR A 242 23.72 5.15 -7.81
CA THR A 242 24.49 5.76 -8.90
C THR A 242 23.63 6.51 -9.93
N LEU A 243 22.34 6.22 -9.98
CA LEU A 243 21.36 6.86 -10.89
C LEU A 243 20.70 8.11 -10.30
N ILE A 244 21.07 8.47 -9.07
CA ILE A 244 20.48 9.61 -8.35
C ILE A 244 21.40 10.81 -8.47
N LYS A 245 20.84 11.93 -8.85
CA LYS A 245 21.61 13.19 -8.90
C LYS A 245 21.97 13.69 -7.51
N LYS A 246 22.96 14.59 -7.43
CA LYS A 246 23.36 15.22 -6.16
C LYS A 246 22.19 15.85 -5.43
N GLY A 247 22.09 15.57 -4.12
CA GLY A 247 20.99 16.02 -3.27
C GLY A 247 19.69 15.21 -3.42
N GLY A 248 19.67 14.17 -4.26
CA GLY A 248 18.47 13.37 -4.53
C GLY A 248 18.12 12.37 -3.44
N ILE A 249 17.06 11.60 -3.66
CA ILE A 249 16.46 10.72 -2.65
C ILE A 249 16.26 9.31 -3.19
N LEU A 250 16.69 8.31 -2.40
CA LEU A 250 16.32 6.91 -2.57
C LEU A 250 15.28 6.53 -1.50
N ASN A 251 14.06 6.19 -1.91
CA ASN A 251 13.02 5.71 -1.01
C ASN A 251 12.92 4.18 -1.06
N LEU A 252 13.33 3.53 0.02
CA LEU A 252 13.15 2.10 0.25
C LEU A 252 11.71 1.86 0.75
N PHE A 253 10.77 1.71 -0.19
CA PHE A 253 9.35 1.58 0.12
C PHE A 253 8.93 0.13 0.35
N ALA A 254 9.31 -0.79 -0.53
CA ALA A 254 8.99 -2.20 -0.37
C ALA A 254 9.77 -2.84 0.77
N GLY A 255 9.17 -3.84 1.42
CA GLY A 255 9.88 -4.67 2.40
C GLY A 255 10.84 -5.64 1.72
N PHE A 256 12.04 -5.75 2.27
CA PHE A 256 13.07 -6.68 1.80
C PHE A 256 13.01 -8.03 2.49
N GLN A 257 13.63 -9.04 1.89
CA GLN A 257 13.78 -10.36 2.50
C GLN A 257 14.65 -10.26 3.76
N LYS A 258 14.30 -11.05 4.80
CA LYS A 258 15.10 -11.06 6.04
C LYS A 258 16.55 -11.47 5.74
N LYS A 259 17.50 -10.80 6.40
CA LYS A 259 18.94 -11.04 6.25
C LYS A 259 19.48 -10.79 4.83
N SER A 260 18.77 -10.04 3.99
CA SER A 260 19.34 -9.52 2.74
C SER A 260 20.16 -8.27 3.03
N PHE A 261 21.27 -8.13 2.30
CA PHE A 261 22.21 -7.02 2.42
C PHE A 261 22.34 -6.33 1.07
N SER A 262 22.83 -5.11 1.08
CA SER A 262 23.09 -4.30 -0.10
C SER A 262 24.52 -3.76 -0.04
N ASP A 263 25.26 -3.89 -1.12
CA ASP A 263 26.55 -3.24 -1.24
C ASP A 263 26.35 -1.77 -1.59
N ILE A 264 26.77 -0.89 -0.71
CA ILE A 264 26.66 0.55 -0.87
C ILE A 264 28.04 1.16 -0.65
N GLU A 265 28.51 1.95 -1.62
CA GLU A 265 29.71 2.77 -1.44
C GLU A 265 29.34 4.04 -0.65
N PRO A 266 29.83 4.20 0.61
CA PRO A 266 29.44 5.34 1.46
C PRO A 266 29.79 6.71 0.87
N ASN A 267 30.87 6.79 0.08
CA ASN A 267 31.31 8.03 -0.56
C ASN A 267 30.29 8.55 -1.60
N LEU A 268 29.53 7.67 -2.26
CA LEU A 268 28.45 8.10 -3.15
C LEU A 268 27.39 8.88 -2.38
N ILE A 269 27.07 8.45 -1.16
CA ILE A 269 26.12 9.15 -0.30
C ILE A 269 26.73 10.45 0.22
N HIS A 270 27.97 10.39 0.76
CA HIS A 270 28.62 11.53 1.40
C HIS A 270 28.88 12.69 0.42
N TYR A 271 29.57 12.45 -0.69
CA TYR A 271 29.96 13.52 -1.62
C TYR A 271 28.83 13.99 -2.54
N ASN A 272 27.78 13.23 -2.68
CA ASN A 272 26.61 13.62 -3.47
C ASN A 272 25.40 14.04 -2.60
N GLU A 273 25.53 14.06 -1.27
CA GLU A 273 24.48 14.42 -0.30
C GLU A 273 23.15 13.64 -0.55
N ILE A 274 23.24 12.37 -0.94
CA ILE A 274 22.08 11.54 -1.24
C ILE A 274 21.36 11.17 0.05
N ASN A 275 20.03 11.27 0.05
CA ASN A 275 19.20 10.87 1.17
C ASN A 275 18.62 9.48 0.93
N ILE A 276 18.97 8.50 1.77
CA ILE A 276 18.32 7.18 1.77
C ILE A 276 17.26 7.19 2.86
N ILE A 277 15.99 6.99 2.48
CA ILE A 277 14.86 7.02 3.39
C ILE A 277 14.08 5.71 3.36
N GLY A 278 13.45 5.36 4.48
CA GLY A 278 12.51 4.26 4.57
C GLY A 278 11.07 4.75 4.72
N SER A 279 10.14 3.98 4.17
CA SER A 279 8.71 4.23 4.33
C SER A 279 7.99 2.96 4.75
N SER A 280 7.10 3.06 5.74
CA SER A 280 6.36 1.92 6.25
C SER A 280 4.99 2.35 6.74
N ALA A 281 3.96 1.60 6.38
CA ALA A 281 2.58 1.82 6.78
C ALA A 281 2.07 3.25 6.47
N MET A 282 0.95 3.61 7.01
CA MET A 282 0.26 4.88 6.77
C MET A 282 -0.02 5.59 8.09
N LYS A 283 -0.25 6.91 8.02
CA LYS A 283 -0.84 7.73 9.08
C LYS A 283 -2.32 7.95 8.80
N LEU A 284 -3.13 8.24 9.81
CA LEU A 284 -4.56 8.48 9.61
C LEU A 284 -4.83 9.59 8.59
N ARG A 285 -4.06 10.69 8.64
CA ARG A 285 -4.17 11.77 7.65
C ARG A 285 -3.91 11.33 6.21
N ASN A 286 -3.08 10.30 6.00
CA ASN A 286 -2.84 9.77 4.65
C ASN A 286 -4.09 9.05 4.13
N TYR A 287 -4.85 8.36 5.01
CA TYR A 287 -6.09 7.71 4.65
C TYR A 287 -7.17 8.73 4.24
N ILE A 288 -7.29 9.82 5.00
CA ILE A 288 -8.18 10.94 4.64
C ILE A 288 -7.78 11.53 3.28
N THR A 289 -6.48 11.70 3.04
CA THR A 289 -5.98 12.20 1.76
C THR A 289 -6.30 11.22 0.63
N ALA A 290 -6.16 9.92 0.85
CA ALA A 290 -6.49 8.88 -0.13
C ALA A 290 -7.97 8.93 -0.53
N ILE A 291 -8.88 9.03 0.45
CA ILE A 291 -10.33 9.19 0.19
C ILE A 291 -10.56 10.39 -0.75
N LYS A 292 -10.03 11.57 -0.40
CA LYS A 292 -10.21 12.81 -1.18
C LYS A 292 -9.69 12.67 -2.61
N LEU A 293 -8.48 12.11 -2.79
CA LEU A 293 -7.89 11.95 -4.12
C LEU A 293 -8.72 11.02 -5.02
N VAL A 294 -9.31 9.98 -4.45
CA VAL A 294 -10.18 9.05 -5.20
C VAL A 294 -11.55 9.70 -5.49
N GLU A 295 -12.16 10.38 -4.51
CA GLU A 295 -13.43 11.11 -4.70
C GLU A 295 -13.35 12.23 -5.75
N GLU A 296 -12.17 12.86 -5.86
CA GLU A 296 -11.88 13.90 -6.84
C GLU A 296 -11.43 13.32 -8.20
N ASN A 297 -11.46 11.99 -8.38
CA ASN A 297 -10.99 11.27 -9.57
C ASN A 297 -9.53 11.61 -9.97
N LYS A 298 -8.70 12.00 -9.02
CA LYS A 298 -7.27 12.27 -9.23
C LYS A 298 -6.42 11.00 -9.26
N ILE A 299 -6.91 9.94 -8.63
CA ILE A 299 -6.29 8.61 -8.60
C ILE A 299 -7.29 7.59 -9.14
N ASN A 300 -6.88 6.83 -10.13
CA ASN A 300 -7.66 5.74 -10.71
C ASN A 300 -7.25 4.40 -10.08
N LEU A 301 -7.94 3.99 -9.02
CA LEU A 301 -7.72 2.69 -8.38
C LEU A 301 -8.36 1.53 -9.15
N ARG A 302 -9.42 1.82 -9.93
CA ARG A 302 -10.16 0.81 -10.70
C ARG A 302 -9.25 0.12 -11.72
N SER A 303 -8.37 0.86 -12.40
CA SER A 303 -7.43 0.30 -13.38
C SER A 303 -6.40 -0.68 -12.78
N LEU A 304 -6.21 -0.64 -11.46
CA LEU A 304 -5.30 -1.54 -10.75
C LEU A 304 -5.96 -2.88 -10.39
N ILE A 305 -7.30 -2.95 -10.37
CA ILE A 305 -8.05 -4.17 -10.02
C ILE A 305 -8.18 -5.01 -11.28
N THR A 306 -7.29 -5.98 -11.43
CA THR A 306 -7.27 -6.86 -12.63
C THR A 306 -8.12 -8.09 -12.48
N ASP A 307 -8.42 -8.48 -11.24
CA ASP A 307 -9.14 -9.72 -10.97
C ASP A 307 -10.06 -9.58 -9.76
N VAL A 308 -11.22 -10.20 -9.87
CA VAL A 308 -12.23 -10.23 -8.81
C VAL A 308 -12.67 -11.68 -8.62
N TYR A 309 -12.64 -12.16 -7.38
CA TYR A 309 -13.03 -13.49 -6.97
C TYR A 309 -14.04 -13.44 -5.84
N SER A 310 -14.82 -14.50 -5.67
CA SER A 310 -15.52 -14.78 -4.41
C SER A 310 -14.54 -15.30 -3.36
N LEU A 311 -14.91 -15.22 -2.08
CA LEU A 311 -14.05 -15.76 -1.03
C LEU A 311 -13.87 -17.28 -1.13
N SER A 312 -14.84 -18.01 -1.71
CA SER A 312 -14.75 -19.45 -1.94
C SER A 312 -13.66 -19.83 -2.95
N GLU A 313 -13.26 -18.92 -3.82
CA GLU A 313 -12.22 -19.10 -4.84
C GLU A 313 -10.82 -18.67 -4.34
N TYR A 314 -10.62 -18.59 -3.02
CA TYR A 314 -9.39 -18.06 -2.43
C TYR A 314 -8.12 -18.79 -2.88
N GLU A 315 -8.18 -20.11 -3.13
CA GLU A 315 -7.00 -20.89 -3.55
C GLU A 315 -6.49 -20.44 -4.92
N GLU A 316 -7.41 -20.25 -5.88
CA GLU A 316 -7.08 -19.72 -7.21
C GLU A 316 -6.56 -18.30 -7.12
N ALA A 317 -7.24 -17.42 -6.38
CA ALA A 317 -6.85 -16.03 -6.17
C ALA A 317 -5.43 -15.93 -5.58
N PHE A 318 -5.11 -16.69 -4.54
CA PHE A 318 -3.77 -16.74 -3.94
C PHE A 318 -2.73 -17.34 -4.87
N SER A 319 -3.06 -18.41 -5.61
CA SER A 319 -2.17 -19.00 -6.61
C SER A 319 -1.78 -17.99 -7.69
N LYS A 320 -2.75 -17.26 -8.24
CA LYS A 320 -2.54 -16.23 -9.25
C LYS A 320 -1.70 -15.05 -8.72
N ALA A 321 -1.99 -14.62 -7.48
CA ALA A 321 -1.22 -13.57 -6.81
C ALA A 321 0.25 -13.99 -6.61
N LEU A 322 0.50 -15.24 -6.21
CA LEU A 322 1.84 -15.80 -6.01
C LEU A 322 2.67 -15.88 -7.28
N LYS A 323 2.01 -16.10 -8.43
CA LYS A 323 2.65 -16.12 -9.76
C LYS A 323 2.86 -14.72 -10.35
N ASN A 324 2.45 -13.65 -9.67
CA ASN A 324 2.49 -12.27 -10.16
C ASN A 324 1.73 -12.05 -11.48
N GLU A 325 0.70 -12.85 -11.76
CA GLU A 325 -0.12 -12.77 -12.97
C GLU A 325 -1.17 -11.66 -12.93
N SER A 326 -1.38 -11.07 -11.75
CA SER A 326 -2.33 -9.99 -11.48
C SER A 326 -1.61 -8.73 -10.97
N ILE A 327 -2.26 -7.57 -11.10
CA ILE A 327 -1.83 -6.35 -10.40
C ILE A 327 -2.46 -6.35 -9.02
N LYS A 328 -3.79 -6.31 -8.93
CA LYS A 328 -4.51 -6.35 -7.66
C LYS A 328 -5.71 -7.30 -7.77
N ILE A 329 -5.81 -8.18 -6.82
CA ILE A 329 -6.93 -9.13 -6.67
C ILE A 329 -7.82 -8.64 -5.54
N VAL A 330 -9.12 -8.63 -5.79
CA VAL A 330 -10.14 -8.24 -4.82
C VAL A 330 -11.14 -9.39 -4.64
N PHE A 331 -11.38 -9.79 -3.40
CA PHE A 331 -12.54 -10.61 -3.05
C PHE A 331 -13.77 -9.70 -2.97
N GLN A 332 -14.85 -10.11 -3.61
CA GLN A 332 -16.14 -9.44 -3.55
C GLN A 332 -17.19 -10.44 -3.05
N ASN A 333 -17.91 -10.09 -1.99
CA ASN A 333 -19.03 -10.85 -1.42
C ASN A 333 -20.36 -10.28 -1.89
#